data_c9613dc02f4a25d8744332709ab36e13
#
_entry.id   c9613dc02f4a25d8744332709ab36e13
#
_cell.length_a   1.000
_cell.length_b   1.000
_cell.length_c   1.000
_cell.angle_alpha   90.00
_cell.angle_beta   90.00
_cell.angle_gamma   90.00
#
_symmetry.space_group_name_H-M   'P 1'
#
loop_
_entity.id
_entity.type
_entity.pdbx_description
1 polymer ?
#
loop_
_entity_poly.entity_id
_entity_poly.type
_entity_poly.pdbx_seq_one_letter_code
_entity_poly.pdbx_strand_id
1 'polypeptide(L)'
;MPEGGASISNTEQGAAAGTERPDLTPHRRTGLLVTFLLGSLTAVPPLAMDMYLPALPEVTRALHAPAATVQLTLTTCLAGMALGQLVVGPMSDRWGRRRPLLAGLGVFVVATVLCALAPTVELLVAFRLAQGLAGAAAIVIARAVVRDLYDGMAMARFFSTLMLISGVAPIVAPLIGGQVLRVTDWRGVFVVLTGIGILIGALVWTRLPETLPPAERHSGGVGEALRSMRGLLADRSFAGYTLTGGFAFAALFAYISASPFVIQEIYGASPQTFSLLFGLNSVGLVVVGQINGKVLVGRVSLDRVLGIGLAIVLTAATALLLMSLGVFGEVPLAPVAVALFVLMSAMGITLPNTQALALMRTKHAAGSASALLGTSSFLIGAIASPLVGVAGEDTAVPMAVVQLAAALVALACFVGMCRPWKSDGHTAGKSDGITAGTTAGKSDGITAGTTDGNTAGKSDGKTDGRRASVEGADS
;
A
#
# COMPACT_ATOMS: atom_id res chain seq x y z
N MET A 1 -13.06 -80.67 -29.46
CA MET A 1 -11.73 -80.36 -28.90
C MET A 1 -11.03 -79.48 -29.88
N PRO A 2 -10.44 -78.39 -29.52
CA PRO A 2 -10.08 -77.82 -28.23
C PRO A 2 -10.46 -76.30 -28.08
N GLU A 3 -10.56 -75.95 -26.90
CA GLU A 3 -9.95 -74.90 -26.07
C GLU A 3 -10.04 -73.46 -26.54
N GLY A 4 -10.94 -72.77 -25.87
CA GLY A 4 -11.08 -71.34 -25.88
C GLY A 4 -10.14 -70.67 -24.90
N GLY A 5 -9.49 -69.61 -25.38
CA GLY A 5 -8.78 -68.63 -24.56
C GLY A 5 -9.59 -67.36 -24.48
N ALA A 6 -10.13 -67.05 -23.33
CA ALA A 6 -10.84 -65.81 -23.04
C ALA A 6 -9.81 -64.67 -22.75
N SER A 7 -9.74 -63.74 -23.62
CA SER A 7 -9.04 -62.48 -23.41
C SER A 7 -9.93 -61.47 -22.62
N ILE A 8 -9.52 -61.19 -21.40
CA ILE A 8 -10.14 -60.14 -20.58
C ILE A 8 -9.62 -58.81 -21.06
N SER A 9 -10.47 -58.03 -21.73
CA SER A 9 -10.22 -56.65 -22.08
C SER A 9 -10.44 -55.76 -20.87
N ASN A 10 -9.39 -55.17 -20.33
CA ASN A 10 -9.44 -54.06 -19.39
C ASN A 10 -9.95 -52.80 -20.11
N THR A 11 -11.19 -52.44 -19.82
CA THR A 11 -11.77 -51.14 -20.20
C THR A 11 -12.18 -50.44 -18.93
N GLU A 12 -11.22 -49.74 -18.31
CA GLU A 12 -11.48 -48.67 -17.33
C GLU A 12 -10.46 -47.56 -17.55
N GLN A 13 -10.70 -46.74 -18.56
CA GLN A 13 -10.18 -45.37 -18.60
C GLN A 13 -11.33 -44.42 -18.30
N GLY A 14 -11.59 -44.24 -16.99
CA GLY A 14 -12.45 -43.18 -16.49
C GLY A 14 -11.87 -41.83 -16.82
N ALA A 15 -12.60 -41.09 -17.64
CA ALA A 15 -12.34 -39.72 -18.01
C ALA A 15 -12.28 -38.81 -16.77
N ALA A 16 -11.10 -38.46 -16.35
CA ALA A 16 -10.89 -37.23 -15.56
C ALA A 16 -11.12 -36.07 -16.51
N ALA A 17 -12.33 -35.50 -16.51
CA ALA A 17 -12.62 -34.23 -17.12
C ALA A 17 -11.88 -33.15 -16.33
N GLY A 18 -10.64 -32.90 -16.73
CA GLY A 18 -9.92 -31.71 -16.36
C GLY A 18 -10.73 -30.53 -16.87
N THR A 19 -11.31 -29.77 -15.98
CA THR A 19 -11.80 -28.43 -16.29
C THR A 19 -10.60 -27.60 -16.69
N GLU A 20 -10.27 -27.59 -17.99
CA GLU A 20 -9.36 -26.62 -18.59
C GLU A 20 -9.91 -25.22 -18.25
N ARG A 21 -9.21 -24.51 -17.38
CA ARG A 21 -9.41 -23.07 -17.23
C ARG A 21 -9.19 -22.46 -18.61
N PRO A 22 -10.09 -21.62 -19.12
CA PRO A 22 -9.86 -20.95 -20.38
C PRO A 22 -8.50 -20.26 -20.33
N ASP A 23 -7.66 -20.55 -21.31
CA ASP A 23 -6.32 -19.99 -21.43
C ASP A 23 -6.42 -18.47 -21.66
N LEU A 24 -6.46 -17.72 -20.57
CA LEU A 24 -6.47 -16.27 -20.56
C LEU A 24 -5.04 -15.74 -20.74
N THR A 25 -4.32 -16.26 -21.75
CA THR A 25 -3.08 -15.61 -22.19
C THR A 25 -3.48 -14.26 -22.80
N PRO A 26 -3.22 -13.13 -22.14
CA PRO A 26 -3.55 -11.85 -22.73
C PRO A 26 -2.61 -11.62 -23.92
N HIS A 27 -3.15 -11.44 -25.10
CA HIS A 27 -2.40 -10.87 -26.21
C HIS A 27 -1.66 -9.62 -25.71
N ARG A 28 -0.40 -9.44 -26.11
CA ARG A 28 0.52 -8.38 -25.64
C ARG A 28 -0.10 -6.96 -25.62
N ARG A 29 -1.09 -6.68 -26.49
CA ARG A 29 -1.87 -5.43 -26.54
C ARG A 29 -2.91 -5.32 -25.42
N THR A 30 -3.48 -6.43 -25.00
CA THR A 30 -4.45 -6.48 -23.86
C THR A 30 -3.72 -6.20 -22.54
N GLY A 31 -2.47 -6.66 -22.39
CA GLY A 31 -1.65 -6.41 -21.21
C GLY A 31 -1.32 -4.94 -20.99
N LEU A 32 -0.92 -4.20 -22.04
CA LEU A 32 -0.59 -2.77 -21.94
C LEU A 32 -1.82 -1.92 -21.58
N LEU A 33 -2.98 -2.23 -22.16
CA LEU A 33 -4.21 -1.49 -21.90
C LEU A 33 -4.70 -1.72 -20.46
N VAL A 34 -4.63 -2.95 -19.97
CA VAL A 34 -4.96 -3.28 -18.57
C VAL A 34 -3.97 -2.60 -17.63
N THR A 35 -2.67 -2.58 -17.94
CA THR A 35 -1.65 -1.89 -17.16
C THR A 35 -1.92 -0.40 -17.07
N PHE A 36 -2.22 0.25 -18.20
CA PHE A 36 -2.55 1.67 -18.25
C PHE A 36 -3.81 1.97 -17.44
N LEU A 37 -4.87 1.16 -17.61
CA LEU A 37 -6.15 1.34 -16.92
C LEU A 37 -6.00 1.17 -15.39
N LEU A 38 -5.36 0.10 -14.94
CA LEU A 38 -5.15 -0.13 -13.50
C LEU A 38 -4.17 0.89 -12.90
N GLY A 39 -3.16 1.31 -13.68
CA GLY A 39 -2.27 2.40 -13.32
C GLY A 39 -3.01 3.73 -13.15
N SER A 40 -3.89 4.08 -14.09
CA SER A 40 -4.72 5.28 -14.01
C SER A 40 -5.63 5.25 -12.78
N LEU A 41 -6.22 4.10 -12.45
CA LEU A 41 -7.02 3.93 -11.23
C LEU A 41 -6.20 4.19 -9.95
N THR A 42 -4.95 3.70 -9.88
CA THR A 42 -4.10 3.93 -8.71
C THR A 42 -3.62 5.38 -8.60
N ALA A 43 -3.64 6.13 -9.70
CA ALA A 43 -3.31 7.56 -9.71
C ALA A 43 -4.47 8.47 -9.25
N VAL A 44 -5.72 8.00 -9.25
CA VAL A 44 -6.90 8.82 -8.87
C VAL A 44 -6.75 9.49 -7.51
N PRO A 45 -6.36 8.78 -6.41
CA PRO A 45 -6.23 9.43 -5.11
C PRO A 45 -5.11 10.48 -5.03
N PRO A 46 -3.86 10.22 -5.49
CA PRO A 46 -2.86 11.28 -5.53
C PRO A 46 -3.30 12.48 -6.39
N LEU A 47 -3.95 12.25 -7.53
CA LEU A 47 -4.49 13.34 -8.34
C LEU A 47 -5.53 14.16 -7.56
N ALA A 48 -6.45 13.49 -6.86
CA ALA A 48 -7.48 14.15 -6.08
C ALA A 48 -6.92 14.97 -4.90
N MET A 49 -5.79 14.53 -4.31
CA MET A 49 -5.16 15.21 -3.18
C MET A 49 -4.17 16.28 -3.65
N ASP A 50 -3.23 15.90 -4.49
CA ASP A 50 -2.02 16.68 -4.72
C ASP A 50 -2.21 17.78 -5.80
N MET A 51 -3.14 17.59 -6.77
CA MET A 51 -3.49 18.66 -7.71
C MET A 51 -4.12 19.88 -7.02
N TYR A 52 -4.79 19.65 -5.91
CA TYR A 52 -5.50 20.69 -5.15
C TYR A 52 -4.56 21.48 -4.21
N LEU A 53 -3.40 20.91 -3.83
CA LEU A 53 -2.49 21.53 -2.85
C LEU A 53 -2.06 22.97 -3.20
N PRO A 54 -1.62 23.27 -4.42
CA PRO A 54 -1.20 24.65 -4.75
C PRO A 54 -2.35 25.67 -4.69
N ALA A 55 -3.61 25.20 -4.68
CA ALA A 55 -4.79 26.05 -4.61
C ALA A 55 -5.25 26.37 -3.17
N LEU A 56 -4.71 25.70 -2.14
CA LEU A 56 -5.19 25.85 -0.76
C LEU A 56 -5.21 27.30 -0.25
N PRO A 57 -4.13 28.13 -0.46
CA PRO A 57 -4.16 29.51 -0.05
C PRO A 57 -5.22 30.37 -0.77
N GLU A 58 -5.49 30.06 -2.04
CA GLU A 58 -6.54 30.72 -2.80
C GLU A 58 -7.94 30.36 -2.26
N VAL A 59 -8.17 29.10 -1.89
CA VAL A 59 -9.43 28.64 -1.29
C VAL A 59 -9.70 29.36 0.03
N THR A 60 -8.68 29.54 0.88
CA THR A 60 -8.74 30.31 2.12
C THR A 60 -9.26 31.71 1.84
N ARG A 61 -8.70 32.41 0.87
CA ARG A 61 -9.12 33.77 0.49
C ARG A 61 -10.51 33.80 -0.16
N ALA A 62 -10.77 32.87 -1.08
CA ALA A 62 -12.02 32.86 -1.85
C ALA A 62 -13.26 32.48 -1.01
N LEU A 63 -13.09 31.61 -0.01
CA LEU A 63 -14.17 31.18 0.88
C LEU A 63 -14.17 31.89 2.22
N HIS A 64 -13.27 32.88 2.44
CA HIS A 64 -13.11 33.64 3.68
C HIS A 64 -13.02 32.72 4.92
N ALA A 65 -12.29 31.61 4.79
CA ALA A 65 -12.21 30.57 5.82
C ALA A 65 -10.78 30.48 6.39
N PRO A 66 -10.60 30.17 7.69
CA PRO A 66 -9.28 29.95 8.27
C PRO A 66 -8.54 28.78 7.60
N ALA A 67 -7.20 28.83 7.50
CA ALA A 67 -6.38 27.77 6.95
C ALA A 67 -6.67 26.41 7.58
N ALA A 68 -6.86 26.36 8.90
CA ALA A 68 -7.22 25.15 9.63
C ALA A 68 -8.51 24.49 9.07
N THR A 69 -9.53 25.30 8.76
CA THR A 69 -10.77 24.81 8.17
C THR A 69 -10.57 24.31 6.74
N VAL A 70 -9.78 25.02 5.94
CA VAL A 70 -9.44 24.58 4.58
C VAL A 70 -8.62 23.30 4.60
N GLN A 71 -7.70 23.13 5.54
CA GLN A 71 -6.95 21.87 5.74
C GLN A 71 -7.84 20.70 6.11
N LEU A 72 -9.02 20.93 6.75
CA LEU A 72 -10.01 19.87 6.97
C LEU A 72 -10.51 19.24 5.65
N THR A 73 -10.45 19.95 4.53
CA THR A 73 -10.78 19.38 3.21
C THR A 73 -9.84 18.23 2.83
N LEU A 74 -8.56 18.32 3.17
CA LEU A 74 -7.58 17.25 3.00
C LEU A 74 -7.83 16.12 4.01
N THR A 75 -8.05 16.49 5.28
CA THR A 75 -8.36 15.57 6.37
C THR A 75 -9.56 14.68 6.04
N THR A 76 -10.67 15.30 5.64
CA THR A 76 -11.92 14.56 5.34
C THR A 76 -11.80 13.71 4.09
N CYS A 77 -11.08 14.17 3.08
CA CYS A 77 -10.79 13.34 1.90
C CYS A 77 -9.97 12.10 2.30
N LEU A 78 -8.94 12.26 3.12
CA LEU A 78 -8.10 11.16 3.60
C LEU A 78 -8.88 10.21 4.51
N ALA A 79 -9.69 10.75 5.43
CA ALA A 79 -10.60 9.96 6.28
C ALA A 79 -11.62 9.18 5.43
N GLY A 80 -12.17 9.82 4.41
CA GLY A 80 -13.05 9.17 3.42
C GLY A 80 -12.34 8.00 2.72
N MET A 81 -11.09 8.19 2.28
CA MET A 81 -10.30 7.12 1.69
C MET A 81 -10.04 5.97 2.66
N ALA A 82 -9.75 6.27 3.93
CA ALA A 82 -9.56 5.25 4.96
C ALA A 82 -10.82 4.41 5.18
N LEU A 83 -11.96 5.07 5.35
CA LEU A 83 -13.27 4.42 5.52
C LEU A 83 -13.68 3.64 4.26
N GLY A 84 -13.47 4.22 3.09
CA GLY A 84 -13.77 3.58 1.82
C GLY A 84 -12.99 2.29 1.61
N GLN A 85 -11.73 2.22 2.01
CA GLN A 85 -10.93 0.99 1.92
C GLN A 85 -11.52 -0.15 2.74
N LEU A 86 -12.09 0.13 3.91
CA LEU A 86 -12.72 -0.88 4.76
C LEU A 86 -14.02 -1.44 4.17
N VAL A 87 -14.76 -0.60 3.45
CA VAL A 87 -16.09 -0.96 2.90
C VAL A 87 -15.98 -1.57 1.51
N VAL A 88 -15.18 -0.95 0.64
CA VAL A 88 -15.11 -1.32 -0.77
C VAL A 88 -14.50 -2.70 -0.99
N GLY A 89 -13.53 -3.12 -0.17
CA GLY A 89 -12.92 -4.44 -0.26
C GLY A 89 -13.97 -5.56 -0.19
N PRO A 90 -14.63 -5.75 0.96
CA PRO A 90 -15.67 -6.78 1.11
C PRO A 90 -16.85 -6.62 0.12
N MET A 91 -17.20 -5.38 -0.22
CA MET A 91 -18.25 -5.12 -1.19
C MET A 91 -17.88 -5.64 -2.59
N SER A 92 -16.62 -5.44 -3.01
CA SER A 92 -16.13 -5.92 -4.31
C SER A 92 -15.95 -7.45 -4.36
N ASP A 93 -15.66 -8.08 -3.22
CA ASP A 93 -15.59 -9.54 -3.11
C ASP A 93 -16.98 -10.20 -3.21
N ARG A 94 -18.04 -9.49 -2.79
CA ARG A 94 -19.41 -9.97 -2.83
C ARG A 94 -20.11 -9.70 -4.17
N TRP A 95 -19.95 -8.49 -4.75
CA TRP A 95 -20.69 -8.06 -5.92
C TRP A 95 -19.94 -8.12 -7.24
N GLY A 96 -18.67 -8.59 -7.19
CA GLY A 96 -17.73 -8.55 -8.30
C GLY A 96 -16.97 -7.23 -8.34
N ARG A 97 -15.96 -7.13 -9.21
CA ARG A 97 -15.03 -5.98 -9.25
C ARG A 97 -15.60 -4.80 -10.02
N ARG A 98 -16.20 -5.07 -11.17
CA ARG A 98 -16.59 -4.04 -12.13
C ARG A 98 -17.71 -3.12 -11.63
N ARG A 99 -18.77 -3.69 -11.02
CA ARG A 99 -19.94 -2.90 -10.58
C ARG A 99 -19.59 -1.91 -9.46
N PRO A 100 -18.95 -2.32 -8.34
CA PRO A 100 -18.55 -1.38 -7.29
C PRO A 100 -17.53 -0.35 -7.75
N LEU A 101 -16.64 -0.70 -8.68
CA LEU A 101 -15.67 0.23 -9.24
C LEU A 101 -16.37 1.34 -10.05
N LEU A 102 -17.30 0.99 -10.94
CA LEU A 102 -18.05 1.96 -11.72
C LEU A 102 -18.95 2.85 -10.84
N ALA A 103 -19.60 2.26 -9.85
CA ALA A 103 -20.38 3.03 -8.87
C ALA A 103 -19.48 4.01 -8.09
N GLY A 104 -18.33 3.54 -7.60
CA GLY A 104 -17.35 4.38 -6.91
C GLY A 104 -16.84 5.51 -7.80
N LEU A 105 -16.46 5.24 -9.05
CA LEU A 105 -16.01 6.27 -9.99
C LEU A 105 -17.15 7.27 -10.32
N GLY A 106 -18.39 6.81 -10.45
CA GLY A 106 -19.55 7.68 -10.65
C GLY A 106 -19.75 8.62 -9.46
N VAL A 107 -19.75 8.10 -8.24
CA VAL A 107 -19.82 8.93 -7.01
C VAL A 107 -18.62 9.87 -6.91
N PHE A 108 -17.42 9.41 -7.25
CA PHE A 108 -16.21 10.25 -7.28
C PHE A 108 -16.36 11.45 -8.21
N VAL A 109 -16.86 11.23 -9.45
CA VAL A 109 -17.09 12.29 -10.43
C VAL A 109 -18.14 13.28 -9.90
N VAL A 110 -19.27 12.79 -9.39
CA VAL A 110 -20.33 13.66 -8.83
C VAL A 110 -19.80 14.46 -7.65
N ALA A 111 -19.10 13.83 -6.70
CA ALA A 111 -18.52 14.52 -5.56
C ALA A 111 -17.48 15.57 -5.99
N THR A 112 -16.69 15.28 -7.04
CA THR A 112 -15.71 16.21 -7.59
C THR A 112 -16.37 17.44 -8.22
N VAL A 113 -17.48 17.24 -8.96
CA VAL A 113 -18.29 18.35 -9.47
C VAL A 113 -18.86 19.19 -8.33
N LEU A 114 -19.38 18.56 -7.30
CA LEU A 114 -19.89 19.25 -6.11
C LEU A 114 -18.78 20.04 -5.39
N CYS A 115 -17.55 19.53 -5.33
CA CYS A 115 -16.40 20.30 -4.83
C CYS A 115 -16.14 21.56 -5.67
N ALA A 116 -16.20 21.47 -7.01
CA ALA A 116 -16.06 22.65 -7.88
C ALA A 116 -17.16 23.68 -7.67
N LEU A 117 -18.37 23.25 -7.34
CA LEU A 117 -19.53 24.12 -7.13
C LEU A 117 -19.72 24.56 -5.68
N ALA A 118 -18.86 24.14 -4.75
CA ALA A 118 -19.01 24.44 -3.33
C ALA A 118 -19.01 25.97 -3.04
N PRO A 119 -20.09 26.50 -2.46
CA PRO A 119 -20.18 27.91 -2.12
C PRO A 119 -19.55 28.25 -0.77
N THR A 120 -19.38 27.25 0.12
CA THR A 120 -18.80 27.41 1.46
C THR A 120 -17.77 26.33 1.75
N VAL A 121 -16.87 26.57 2.71
CA VAL A 121 -15.84 25.62 3.10
C VAL A 121 -16.42 24.36 3.75
N GLU A 122 -17.51 24.48 4.50
CA GLU A 122 -18.18 23.33 5.15
C GLU A 122 -18.74 22.34 4.14
N LEU A 123 -19.37 22.86 3.08
CA LEU A 123 -19.85 22.01 1.97
C LEU A 123 -18.68 21.38 1.20
N LEU A 124 -17.60 22.15 0.98
CA LEU A 124 -16.39 21.61 0.38
C LEU A 124 -15.82 20.46 1.24
N VAL A 125 -15.73 20.62 2.57
CA VAL A 125 -15.28 19.58 3.51
C VAL A 125 -16.17 18.32 3.40
N ALA A 126 -17.50 18.49 3.35
CA ALA A 126 -18.43 17.36 3.21
C ALA A 126 -18.29 16.64 1.85
N PHE A 127 -18.16 17.40 0.76
CA PHE A 127 -17.98 16.81 -0.58
C PHE A 127 -16.62 16.13 -0.73
N ARG A 128 -15.57 16.64 -0.09
CA ARG A 128 -14.25 16.01 -0.02
C ARG A 128 -14.27 14.67 0.71
N LEU A 129 -15.08 14.53 1.78
CA LEU A 129 -15.30 13.24 2.45
C LEU A 129 -15.90 12.22 1.46
N ALA A 130 -16.97 12.62 0.76
CA ALA A 130 -17.62 11.77 -0.23
C ALA A 130 -16.68 11.39 -1.39
N GLN A 131 -15.88 12.36 -1.87
CA GLN A 131 -14.88 12.15 -2.92
C GLN A 131 -13.80 11.15 -2.48
N GLY A 132 -13.28 11.28 -1.25
CA GLY A 132 -12.30 10.36 -0.70
C GLY A 132 -12.83 8.94 -0.54
N LEU A 133 -14.04 8.80 0.02
CA LEU A 133 -14.71 7.52 0.20
C LEU A 133 -14.90 6.79 -1.15
N ALA A 134 -15.34 7.51 -2.16
CA ALA A 134 -15.53 6.99 -3.50
C ALA A 134 -14.21 6.68 -4.22
N GLY A 135 -13.20 7.55 -4.05
CA GLY A 135 -11.85 7.38 -4.62
C GLY A 135 -11.13 6.14 -4.11
N ALA A 136 -11.44 5.67 -2.90
CA ALA A 136 -10.89 4.43 -2.36
C ALA A 136 -11.20 3.21 -3.23
N ALA A 137 -12.33 3.21 -3.95
CA ALA A 137 -12.71 2.13 -4.85
C ALA A 137 -11.67 1.91 -5.96
N ALA A 138 -11.09 2.97 -6.47
CA ALA A 138 -10.08 2.91 -7.52
C ALA A 138 -8.81 2.14 -7.06
N ILE A 139 -8.27 2.43 -5.87
CA ILE A 139 -7.08 1.75 -5.34
C ILE A 139 -7.38 0.30 -4.96
N VAL A 140 -8.46 0.08 -4.19
CA VAL A 140 -8.77 -1.23 -3.61
C VAL A 140 -9.06 -2.23 -4.71
N ILE A 141 -9.91 -1.83 -5.66
CA ILE A 141 -10.34 -2.72 -6.73
C ILE A 141 -9.24 -2.92 -7.77
N ALA A 142 -8.42 -1.90 -8.08
CA ALA A 142 -7.27 -2.08 -8.96
C ALA A 142 -6.32 -3.17 -8.43
N ARG A 143 -6.01 -3.16 -7.12
CA ARG A 143 -5.18 -4.20 -6.49
C ARG A 143 -5.84 -5.57 -6.49
N ALA A 144 -7.18 -5.63 -6.32
CA ALA A 144 -7.93 -6.87 -6.38
C ALA A 144 -7.93 -7.47 -7.79
N VAL A 145 -8.17 -6.66 -8.82
CA VAL A 145 -8.13 -7.07 -10.23
C VAL A 145 -6.76 -7.63 -10.61
N VAL A 146 -5.65 -7.03 -10.12
CA VAL A 146 -4.31 -7.61 -10.35
C VAL A 146 -4.19 -9.01 -9.78
N ARG A 147 -4.72 -9.25 -8.58
CA ARG A 147 -4.71 -10.58 -7.94
C ARG A 147 -5.62 -11.58 -8.65
N ASP A 148 -6.71 -11.10 -9.26
CA ASP A 148 -7.63 -11.96 -10.01
C ASP A 148 -7.03 -12.37 -11.37
N LEU A 149 -6.18 -11.54 -11.98
CA LEU A 149 -5.65 -11.73 -13.34
C LEU A 149 -4.23 -12.33 -13.40
N TYR A 150 -3.44 -12.17 -12.35
CA TYR A 150 -2.01 -12.53 -12.37
C TYR A 150 -1.61 -13.30 -11.12
N ASP A 151 -0.75 -14.31 -11.30
CA ASP A 151 -0.18 -15.11 -10.24
C ASP A 151 1.36 -15.01 -10.20
N GLY A 152 1.95 -15.36 -9.06
CA GLY A 152 3.38 -15.54 -8.88
C GLY A 152 4.22 -14.33 -9.33
N MET A 153 5.19 -14.57 -10.20
CA MET A 153 6.14 -13.54 -10.66
C MET A 153 5.48 -12.48 -11.55
N ALA A 154 4.44 -12.83 -12.32
CA ALA A 154 3.71 -11.88 -13.15
C ALA A 154 2.96 -10.86 -12.28
N MET A 155 2.30 -11.31 -11.22
CA MET A 155 1.65 -10.46 -10.23
C MET A 155 2.65 -9.51 -9.57
N ALA A 156 3.81 -10.01 -9.14
CA ALA A 156 4.85 -9.17 -8.52
C ALA A 156 5.36 -8.07 -9.46
N ARG A 157 5.60 -8.39 -10.74
CA ARG A 157 6.00 -7.40 -11.75
C ARG A 157 4.92 -6.35 -11.98
N PHE A 158 3.66 -6.76 -12.01
CA PHE A 158 2.55 -5.84 -12.20
C PHE A 158 2.40 -4.87 -11.02
N PHE A 159 2.45 -5.38 -9.78
CA PHE A 159 2.45 -4.53 -8.59
C PHE A 159 3.62 -3.56 -8.56
N SER A 160 4.82 -3.98 -9.01
CA SER A 160 5.97 -3.09 -9.15
C SER A 160 5.69 -1.93 -10.13
N THR A 161 4.99 -2.21 -11.24
CA THR A 161 4.57 -1.18 -12.20
C THR A 161 3.53 -0.24 -11.59
N LEU A 162 2.54 -0.75 -10.85
CA LEU A 162 1.56 0.10 -10.16
C LEU A 162 2.22 0.98 -9.10
N MET A 163 3.21 0.46 -8.36
CA MET A 163 3.99 1.23 -7.41
C MET A 163 4.77 2.37 -8.08
N LEU A 164 5.33 2.13 -9.26
CA LEU A 164 6.01 3.17 -10.03
C LEU A 164 5.02 4.28 -10.44
N ILE A 165 3.85 3.93 -10.96
CA ILE A 165 2.81 4.90 -11.35
C ILE A 165 2.33 5.68 -10.13
N SER A 166 2.07 5.00 -9.01
CA SER A 166 1.69 5.65 -7.75
C SER A 166 2.78 6.59 -7.21
N GLY A 167 4.05 6.30 -7.46
CA GLY A 167 5.17 7.18 -7.10
C GLY A 167 5.32 8.40 -8.02
N VAL A 168 4.98 8.26 -9.31
CA VAL A 168 5.02 9.38 -10.28
C VAL A 168 3.83 10.32 -10.12
N ALA A 169 2.66 9.82 -9.71
CA ALA A 169 1.45 10.61 -9.59
C ALA A 169 1.61 11.84 -8.66
N PRO A 170 2.21 11.76 -7.45
CA PRO A 170 2.46 12.92 -6.60
C PRO A 170 3.47 13.93 -7.18
N ILE A 171 4.28 13.53 -8.16
CA ILE A 171 5.18 14.46 -8.87
C ILE A 171 4.36 15.28 -9.88
N VAL A 172 3.54 14.60 -10.66
CA VAL A 172 2.81 15.20 -11.78
C VAL A 172 1.58 15.98 -11.32
N ALA A 173 0.88 15.50 -10.29
CA ALA A 173 -0.38 16.09 -9.83
C ALA A 173 -0.27 17.59 -9.44
N PRO A 174 0.63 18.02 -8.55
CA PRO A 174 0.73 19.43 -8.20
C PRO A 174 1.26 20.29 -9.35
N LEU A 175 2.08 19.72 -10.26
CA LEU A 175 2.51 20.43 -11.47
C LEU A 175 1.33 20.75 -12.39
N ILE A 176 0.44 19.77 -12.59
CA ILE A 176 -0.81 20.00 -13.34
C ILE A 176 -1.66 21.04 -12.59
N GLY A 177 -1.84 20.89 -11.28
CA GLY A 177 -2.60 21.85 -10.45
C GLY A 177 -2.06 23.26 -10.58
N GLY A 178 -0.73 23.46 -10.43
CA GLY A 178 -0.08 24.75 -10.59
C GLY A 178 -0.24 25.36 -12.00
N GLN A 179 -0.26 24.53 -13.06
CA GLN A 179 -0.53 25.04 -14.41
C GLN A 179 -2.00 25.42 -14.61
N VAL A 180 -2.94 24.66 -14.06
CA VAL A 180 -4.37 24.96 -14.09
C VAL A 180 -4.63 26.32 -13.44
N LEU A 181 -4.00 26.62 -12.32
CA LEU A 181 -4.12 27.90 -11.59
C LEU A 181 -3.53 29.13 -12.36
N ARG A 182 -2.86 28.92 -13.49
CA ARG A 182 -2.44 30.05 -14.36
C ARG A 182 -3.58 30.60 -15.21
N VAL A 183 -4.57 29.75 -15.50
CA VAL A 183 -5.63 30.05 -16.48
C VAL A 183 -7.02 30.04 -15.84
N THR A 184 -7.14 29.50 -14.62
CA THR A 184 -8.39 29.40 -13.87
C THR A 184 -8.16 29.65 -12.39
N ASP A 185 -9.24 29.66 -11.60
CA ASP A 185 -9.22 29.65 -10.14
C ASP A 185 -9.12 28.21 -9.58
N TRP A 186 -9.16 28.08 -8.25
CA TRP A 186 -9.11 26.80 -7.54
C TRP A 186 -10.20 25.80 -7.97
N ARG A 187 -11.36 26.27 -8.45
CA ARG A 187 -12.45 25.41 -8.96
C ARG A 187 -12.06 24.69 -10.24
N GLY A 188 -11.23 25.32 -11.08
CA GLY A 188 -10.70 24.70 -12.29
C GLY A 188 -9.94 23.42 -12.05
N VAL A 189 -9.27 23.28 -10.89
CA VAL A 189 -8.60 22.04 -10.49
C VAL A 189 -9.60 20.89 -10.41
N PHE A 190 -10.77 21.11 -9.79
CA PHE A 190 -11.81 20.10 -9.69
C PHE A 190 -12.49 19.83 -11.03
N VAL A 191 -12.61 20.83 -11.92
CA VAL A 191 -13.14 20.64 -13.28
C VAL A 191 -12.21 19.72 -14.08
N VAL A 192 -10.90 19.94 -14.06
CA VAL A 192 -9.92 19.07 -14.71
C VAL A 192 -9.97 17.66 -14.12
N LEU A 193 -10.03 17.54 -12.78
CA LEU A 193 -10.13 16.26 -12.09
C LEU A 193 -11.43 15.51 -12.44
N THR A 194 -12.52 16.24 -12.62
CA THR A 194 -13.80 15.68 -13.13
C THR A 194 -13.61 15.07 -14.52
N GLY A 195 -12.97 15.79 -15.43
CA GLY A 195 -12.66 15.28 -16.79
C GLY A 195 -11.82 14.02 -16.75
N ILE A 196 -10.77 13.98 -15.89
CA ILE A 196 -9.95 12.77 -15.68
C ILE A 196 -10.80 11.62 -15.14
N GLY A 197 -11.65 11.88 -14.14
CA GLY A 197 -12.56 10.88 -13.56
C GLY A 197 -13.53 10.29 -14.58
N ILE A 198 -14.13 11.12 -15.43
CA ILE A 198 -15.01 10.70 -16.52
C ILE A 198 -14.24 9.84 -17.52
N LEU A 199 -13.06 10.26 -17.93
CA LEU A 199 -12.21 9.51 -18.87
C LEU A 199 -11.87 8.11 -18.32
N ILE A 200 -11.41 8.04 -17.06
CA ILE A 200 -11.11 6.77 -16.41
C ILE A 200 -12.37 5.91 -16.28
N GLY A 201 -13.50 6.50 -15.89
CA GLY A 201 -14.79 5.81 -15.80
C GLY A 201 -15.23 5.23 -17.15
N ALA A 202 -15.10 5.98 -18.23
CA ALA A 202 -15.41 5.53 -19.60
C ALA A 202 -14.48 4.39 -20.05
N LEU A 203 -13.18 4.48 -19.73
CA LEU A 203 -12.22 3.41 -20.01
C LEU A 203 -12.56 2.13 -19.24
N VAL A 204 -12.90 2.24 -17.95
CA VAL A 204 -13.36 1.09 -17.15
C VAL A 204 -14.63 0.50 -17.72
N TRP A 205 -15.61 1.34 -18.06
CA TRP A 205 -16.89 0.90 -18.64
C TRP A 205 -16.68 0.10 -19.94
N THR A 206 -15.81 0.58 -20.83
CA THR A 206 -15.64 0.00 -22.16
C THR A 206 -14.62 -1.13 -22.21
N ARG A 207 -13.63 -1.15 -21.31
CA ARG A 207 -12.44 -2.02 -21.46
C ARG A 207 -12.19 -2.98 -20.30
N LEU A 208 -12.75 -2.76 -19.11
CA LEU A 208 -12.58 -3.67 -17.98
C LEU A 208 -13.72 -4.69 -17.94
N PRO A 209 -13.45 -5.98 -18.23
CA PRO A 209 -14.43 -7.03 -17.98
C PRO A 209 -14.59 -7.29 -16.47
N GLU A 210 -15.60 -8.06 -16.09
CA GLU A 210 -15.68 -8.60 -14.73
C GLU A 210 -14.60 -9.65 -14.55
N THR A 211 -13.76 -9.49 -13.48
CA THR A 211 -12.63 -10.39 -13.23
C THR A 211 -12.90 -11.41 -12.13
N LEU A 212 -13.99 -11.22 -11.33
CA LEU A 212 -14.37 -12.16 -10.28
C LEU A 212 -15.63 -12.93 -10.67
N PRO A 213 -15.51 -14.21 -11.11
CA PRO A 213 -16.64 -15.05 -11.45
C PRO A 213 -17.63 -15.18 -10.28
N PRO A 214 -18.94 -15.34 -10.53
CA PRO A 214 -19.93 -15.52 -9.47
C PRO A 214 -19.66 -16.67 -8.51
N ALA A 215 -19.03 -17.74 -8.99
CA ALA A 215 -18.68 -18.91 -8.19
C ALA A 215 -17.54 -18.65 -7.17
N GLU A 216 -16.71 -17.64 -7.41
CA GLU A 216 -15.56 -17.29 -6.55
C GLU A 216 -15.87 -16.13 -5.60
N ARG A 217 -17.11 -15.61 -5.60
CA ARG A 217 -17.53 -14.52 -4.72
C ARG A 217 -17.74 -15.03 -3.30
N HIS A 218 -17.07 -14.38 -2.36
CA HIS A 218 -17.16 -14.71 -0.95
C HIS A 218 -18.16 -13.79 -0.22
N SER A 219 -18.93 -14.39 0.70
CA SER A 219 -19.87 -13.65 1.55
C SER A 219 -19.23 -13.04 2.80
N GLY A 220 -17.89 -12.97 2.87
CA GLY A 220 -17.16 -12.40 4.00
C GLY A 220 -17.63 -10.96 4.25
N GLY A 221 -18.15 -10.69 5.45
CA GLY A 221 -18.67 -9.37 5.82
C GLY A 221 -17.59 -8.46 6.41
N VAL A 222 -17.88 -7.15 6.43
CA VAL A 222 -17.03 -6.12 7.11
C VAL A 222 -16.70 -6.52 8.56
N GLY A 223 -17.63 -7.20 9.26
CA GLY A 223 -17.42 -7.67 10.63
C GLY A 223 -16.32 -8.72 10.79
N GLU A 224 -16.14 -9.60 9.80
CA GLU A 224 -15.07 -10.59 9.81
C GLU A 224 -13.70 -9.92 9.56
N ALA A 225 -13.64 -8.98 8.62
CA ALA A 225 -12.45 -8.18 8.37
C ALA A 225 -12.03 -7.39 9.63
N LEU A 226 -12.98 -6.73 10.32
CA LEU A 226 -12.71 -6.01 11.56
C LEU A 226 -12.24 -6.93 12.70
N ARG A 227 -12.79 -8.13 12.80
CA ARG A 227 -12.35 -9.12 13.80
C ARG A 227 -10.91 -9.58 13.52
N SER A 228 -10.58 -9.85 12.26
CA SER A 228 -9.22 -10.19 11.82
C SER A 228 -8.24 -9.05 12.12
N MET A 229 -8.62 -7.81 11.83
CA MET A 229 -7.80 -6.62 12.12
C MET A 229 -7.55 -6.44 13.61
N ARG A 230 -8.58 -6.67 14.46
CA ARG A 230 -8.43 -6.61 15.93
C ARG A 230 -7.46 -7.68 16.45
N GLY A 231 -7.49 -8.89 15.87
CA GLY A 231 -6.55 -9.96 16.19
C GLY A 231 -5.10 -9.58 15.84
N LEU A 232 -4.88 -8.92 14.71
CA LEU A 232 -3.56 -8.44 14.29
C LEU A 232 -2.99 -7.37 15.23
N LEU A 233 -3.82 -6.46 15.72
CA LEU A 233 -3.40 -5.43 16.68
C LEU A 233 -2.99 -5.98 18.05
N ALA A 234 -3.38 -7.21 18.39
CA ALA A 234 -2.92 -7.89 19.59
C ALA A 234 -1.42 -8.31 19.51
N ASP A 235 -0.87 -8.48 18.29
CA ASP A 235 0.57 -8.68 18.12
C ASP A 235 1.32 -7.37 18.33
N ARG A 236 2.11 -7.30 19.41
CA ARG A 236 2.87 -6.11 19.79
C ARG A 236 3.80 -5.62 18.69
N SER A 237 4.46 -6.53 17.98
CA SER A 237 5.41 -6.18 16.92
C SER A 237 4.69 -5.63 15.70
N PHE A 238 3.58 -6.27 15.29
CA PHE A 238 2.75 -5.78 14.18
C PHE A 238 2.15 -4.40 14.51
N ALA A 239 1.56 -4.25 15.71
CA ALA A 239 1.04 -2.96 16.17
C ALA A 239 2.16 -1.89 16.22
N GLY A 240 3.36 -2.27 16.68
CA GLY A 240 4.53 -1.38 16.71
C GLY A 240 4.91 -0.85 15.33
N TYR A 241 5.06 -1.73 14.33
CA TYR A 241 5.37 -1.29 12.95
C TYR A 241 4.19 -0.51 12.34
N THR A 242 2.95 -0.89 12.63
CA THR A 242 1.76 -0.16 12.15
C THR A 242 1.74 1.27 12.70
N LEU A 243 1.98 1.46 13.98
CA LEU A 243 2.05 2.78 14.60
C LEU A 243 3.27 3.58 14.12
N THR A 244 4.45 2.94 14.02
CA THR A 244 5.65 3.58 13.45
C THR A 244 5.37 4.13 12.05
N GLY A 245 4.77 3.33 11.17
CA GLY A 245 4.40 3.76 9.82
C GLY A 245 3.31 4.82 9.80
N GLY A 246 2.32 4.70 10.68
CA GLY A 246 1.24 5.67 10.82
C GLY A 246 1.75 7.05 11.26
N PHE A 247 2.62 7.11 12.27
CA PHE A 247 3.21 8.39 12.71
C PHE A 247 4.26 8.93 11.73
N ALA A 248 5.03 8.09 11.04
CA ALA A 248 5.87 8.53 9.93
C ALA A 248 5.00 9.16 8.82
N PHE A 249 3.85 8.55 8.51
CA PHE A 249 2.89 9.11 7.55
C PHE A 249 2.26 10.41 8.06
N ALA A 250 2.06 10.57 9.37
CA ALA A 250 1.59 11.83 9.97
C ALA A 250 2.61 12.96 9.76
N ALA A 251 3.91 12.69 9.92
CA ALA A 251 4.95 13.68 9.64
C ALA A 251 4.98 14.08 8.15
N LEU A 252 4.80 13.12 7.25
CA LEU A 252 4.64 13.37 5.82
C LEU A 252 3.38 14.19 5.54
N PHE A 253 2.26 13.85 6.16
CA PHE A 253 0.99 14.52 5.89
C PHE A 253 0.92 15.94 6.49
N ALA A 254 1.63 16.18 7.60
CA ALA A 254 1.85 17.51 8.13
C ALA A 254 2.56 18.42 7.11
N TYR A 255 3.57 17.88 6.39
CA TYR A 255 4.18 18.58 5.25
C TYR A 255 3.17 18.84 4.14
N ILE A 256 2.43 17.81 3.69
CA ILE A 256 1.46 17.92 2.59
C ILE A 256 0.43 19.02 2.89
N SER A 257 -0.08 19.07 4.13
CA SER A 257 -1.15 19.98 4.53
C SER A 257 -0.68 21.42 4.76
N ALA A 258 0.53 21.62 5.30
CA ALA A 258 1.02 22.95 5.69
C ALA A 258 1.92 23.61 4.64
N SER A 259 2.66 22.81 3.84
CA SER A 259 3.65 23.37 2.91
C SER A 259 3.08 24.36 1.88
N PRO A 260 1.83 24.26 1.39
CA PRO A 260 1.26 25.28 0.51
C PRO A 260 1.23 26.66 1.17
N PHE A 261 0.81 26.72 2.45
CA PHE A 261 0.75 27.97 3.22
C PHE A 261 2.15 28.47 3.56
N VAL A 262 3.03 27.59 4.05
CA VAL A 262 4.41 27.96 4.41
C VAL A 262 5.15 28.51 3.20
N ILE A 263 5.11 27.84 2.06
CA ILE A 263 5.88 28.23 0.88
C ILE A 263 5.26 29.43 0.16
N GLN A 264 3.92 29.52 0.08
CA GLN A 264 3.26 30.56 -0.68
C GLN A 264 2.97 31.82 0.17
N GLU A 265 2.44 31.68 1.40
CA GLU A 265 2.04 32.82 2.22
C GLU A 265 3.24 33.39 3.04
N ILE A 266 4.01 32.49 3.72
CA ILE A 266 5.13 32.96 4.55
C ILE A 266 6.33 33.39 3.70
N TYR A 267 6.69 32.59 2.69
CA TYR A 267 7.85 32.87 1.81
C TYR A 267 7.47 33.60 0.52
N GLY A 268 6.18 33.89 0.28
CA GLY A 268 5.72 34.67 -0.89
C GLY A 268 5.97 33.99 -2.23
N ALA A 269 6.14 32.66 -2.26
CA ALA A 269 6.40 31.93 -3.49
C ALA A 269 5.12 31.73 -4.31
N SER A 270 5.25 31.65 -5.65
CA SER A 270 4.11 31.38 -6.52
C SER A 270 3.61 29.94 -6.38
N PRO A 271 2.31 29.66 -6.74
CA PRO A 271 1.80 28.29 -6.80
C PRO A 271 2.62 27.37 -7.69
N GLN A 272 3.25 27.91 -8.74
CA GLN A 272 4.12 27.15 -9.64
C GLN A 272 5.46 26.78 -8.97
N THR A 273 6.05 27.72 -8.22
CA THR A 273 7.26 27.46 -7.42
C THR A 273 6.98 26.41 -6.34
N PHE A 274 5.85 26.52 -5.64
CA PHE A 274 5.40 25.49 -4.71
C PHE A 274 5.28 24.12 -5.39
N SER A 275 4.61 24.07 -6.54
CA SER A 275 4.40 22.82 -7.29
C SER A 275 5.73 22.18 -7.73
N LEU A 276 6.71 23.00 -8.13
CA LEU A 276 8.04 22.53 -8.50
C LEU A 276 8.80 21.95 -7.29
N LEU A 277 8.79 22.64 -6.15
CA LEU A 277 9.43 22.17 -4.91
C LEU A 277 8.77 20.90 -4.40
N PHE A 278 7.44 20.83 -4.43
CA PHE A 278 6.70 19.61 -4.04
C PHE A 278 7.02 18.44 -4.98
N GLY A 279 7.06 18.69 -6.29
CA GLY A 279 7.48 17.70 -7.29
C GLY A 279 8.90 17.20 -7.04
N LEU A 280 9.85 18.11 -6.74
CA LEU A 280 11.23 17.76 -6.42
C LEU A 280 11.32 16.87 -5.16
N ASN A 281 10.57 17.20 -4.10
CA ASN A 281 10.47 16.42 -2.88
C ASN A 281 9.93 15.00 -3.17
N SER A 282 8.92 14.91 -4.04
CA SER A 282 8.36 13.63 -4.47
C SER A 282 9.35 12.81 -5.29
N VAL A 283 10.18 13.45 -6.14
CA VAL A 283 11.30 12.79 -6.84
C VAL A 283 12.29 12.22 -5.83
N GLY A 284 12.68 12.99 -4.80
CA GLY A 284 13.56 12.53 -3.74
C GLY A 284 13.02 11.28 -3.04
N LEU A 285 11.74 11.29 -2.67
CA LEU A 285 11.05 10.14 -2.07
C LEU A 285 11.11 8.90 -2.98
N VAL A 286 10.80 9.05 -4.26
CA VAL A 286 10.79 7.94 -5.23
C VAL A 286 12.20 7.41 -5.47
N VAL A 287 13.20 8.29 -5.70
CA VAL A 287 14.58 7.89 -5.97
C VAL A 287 15.16 7.14 -4.77
N VAL A 288 15.01 7.68 -3.56
CA VAL A 288 15.50 7.03 -2.34
C VAL A 288 14.76 5.72 -2.08
N GLY A 289 13.46 5.65 -2.36
CA GLY A 289 12.68 4.41 -2.33
C GLY A 289 13.19 3.36 -3.32
N GLN A 290 13.58 3.75 -4.53
CA GLN A 290 14.17 2.84 -5.52
C GLN A 290 15.57 2.37 -5.10
N ILE A 291 16.39 3.25 -4.54
CA ILE A 291 17.70 2.89 -3.96
C ILE A 291 17.49 1.88 -2.81
N ASN A 292 16.53 2.12 -1.92
CA ASN A 292 16.18 1.18 -0.88
C ASN A 292 15.85 -0.20 -1.44
N GLY A 293 14.91 -0.29 -2.38
CA GLY A 293 14.46 -1.57 -2.93
C GLY A 293 15.52 -2.32 -3.72
N LYS A 294 16.40 -1.62 -4.46
CA LYS A 294 17.39 -2.25 -5.36
C LYS A 294 18.76 -2.45 -4.71
N VAL A 295 19.14 -1.61 -3.76
CA VAL A 295 20.49 -1.59 -3.21
C VAL A 295 20.55 -2.03 -1.74
N LEU A 296 19.63 -1.55 -0.90
CA LEU A 296 19.69 -1.77 0.54
C LEU A 296 19.01 -3.09 0.97
N VAL A 297 17.86 -3.42 0.36
CA VAL A 297 17.14 -4.67 0.66
C VAL A 297 18.01 -5.87 0.29
N GLY A 298 18.18 -6.79 1.25
CA GLY A 298 19.04 -7.96 1.11
C GLY A 298 20.52 -7.75 1.48
N ARG A 299 21.00 -6.50 1.59
CA ARG A 299 22.37 -6.17 2.02
C ARG A 299 22.42 -5.65 3.46
N VAL A 300 21.38 -4.95 3.89
CA VAL A 300 21.27 -4.40 5.25
C VAL A 300 19.93 -4.86 5.82
N SER A 301 19.89 -5.14 7.14
CA SER A 301 18.62 -5.50 7.77
C SER A 301 17.60 -4.38 7.66
N LEU A 302 16.35 -4.74 7.36
CA LEU A 302 15.26 -3.76 7.18
C LEU A 302 15.06 -2.88 8.42
N ASP A 303 15.28 -3.44 9.61
CA ASP A 303 15.19 -2.70 10.88
C ASP A 303 16.27 -1.60 10.99
N ARG A 304 17.52 -1.88 10.54
CA ARG A 304 18.58 -0.86 10.51
C ARG A 304 18.27 0.23 9.52
N VAL A 305 17.81 -0.13 8.32
CA VAL A 305 17.43 0.85 7.29
C VAL A 305 16.27 1.73 7.79
N LEU A 306 15.26 1.13 8.44
CA LEU A 306 14.16 1.86 9.06
C LEU A 306 14.66 2.81 10.16
N GLY A 307 15.54 2.34 11.04
CA GLY A 307 16.14 3.16 12.10
C GLY A 307 16.91 4.36 11.55
N ILE A 308 17.71 4.18 10.48
CA ILE A 308 18.42 5.27 9.78
C ILE A 308 17.40 6.25 9.18
N GLY A 309 16.35 5.77 8.52
CA GLY A 309 15.30 6.60 7.97
C GLY A 309 14.63 7.48 9.03
N LEU A 310 14.23 6.88 10.16
CA LEU A 310 13.63 7.62 11.28
C LEU A 310 14.59 8.64 11.89
N ALA A 311 15.88 8.33 12.00
CA ALA A 311 16.90 9.27 12.50
C ALA A 311 17.06 10.49 11.56
N ILE A 312 17.07 10.27 10.24
CA ILE A 312 17.14 11.35 9.27
C ILE A 312 15.86 12.23 9.34
N VAL A 313 14.67 11.61 9.43
CA VAL A 313 13.40 12.33 9.59
C VAL A 313 13.42 13.18 10.86
N LEU A 314 13.85 12.61 11.98
CA LEU A 314 13.94 13.33 13.26
C LEU A 314 14.91 14.51 13.17
N THR A 315 16.09 14.32 12.58
CA THR A 315 17.09 15.38 12.42
C THR A 315 16.58 16.51 11.53
N ALA A 316 15.94 16.18 10.40
CA ALA A 316 15.38 17.16 9.49
C ALA A 316 14.21 17.92 10.14
N ALA A 317 13.31 17.23 10.87
CA ALA A 317 12.21 17.86 11.60
C ALA A 317 12.72 18.79 12.72
N THR A 318 13.79 18.41 13.43
CA THR A 318 14.45 19.25 14.43
C THR A 318 15.04 20.49 13.78
N ALA A 319 15.74 20.34 12.66
CA ALA A 319 16.30 21.48 11.92
C ALA A 319 15.20 22.45 11.46
N LEU A 320 14.09 21.92 10.92
CA LEU A 320 12.93 22.73 10.53
C LEU A 320 12.33 23.50 11.72
N LEU A 321 12.22 22.87 12.89
CA LEU A 321 11.73 23.55 14.09
C LEU A 321 12.68 24.67 14.53
N LEU A 322 13.99 24.43 14.58
CA LEU A 322 14.95 25.45 14.95
C LEU A 322 14.96 26.64 13.96
N MET A 323 14.82 26.38 12.67
CA MET A 323 14.66 27.42 11.65
C MET A 323 13.36 28.21 11.87
N SER A 324 12.24 27.53 12.12
CA SER A 324 10.94 28.18 12.31
C SER A 324 10.85 28.98 13.60
N LEU A 325 11.63 28.63 14.63
CA LEU A 325 11.77 29.39 15.89
C LEU A 325 12.70 30.58 15.78
N GLY A 326 13.33 30.81 14.62
CA GLY A 326 14.25 31.94 14.41
C GLY A 326 15.60 31.79 15.13
N VAL A 327 16.00 30.59 15.56
CA VAL A 327 17.31 30.36 16.25
C VAL A 327 18.48 30.81 15.37
N PHE A 328 18.31 30.74 14.05
CA PHE A 328 19.32 31.18 13.06
C PHE A 328 19.02 32.54 12.45
N GLY A 329 18.09 33.34 13.04
CA GLY A 329 17.57 34.56 12.46
C GLY A 329 16.53 34.29 11.37
N GLU A 330 16.31 35.29 10.49
CA GLU A 330 15.41 35.08 9.34
C GLU A 330 16.05 34.17 8.31
N VAL A 331 15.48 32.97 8.21
CA VAL A 331 15.98 31.91 7.32
C VAL A 331 15.26 32.03 5.96
N PRO A 332 15.98 32.18 4.84
CA PRO A 332 15.36 32.20 3.51
C PRO A 332 14.75 30.83 3.14
N LEU A 333 13.93 30.80 2.06
CA LEU A 333 13.24 29.59 1.62
C LEU A 333 14.19 28.40 1.31
N ALA A 334 15.38 28.67 0.78
CA ALA A 334 16.27 27.60 0.30
C ALA A 334 16.71 26.59 1.37
N PRO A 335 17.21 26.96 2.58
CA PRO A 335 17.51 26.01 3.64
C PRO A 335 16.28 25.19 4.09
N VAL A 336 15.11 25.84 4.19
CA VAL A 336 13.86 25.16 4.55
C VAL A 336 13.46 24.15 3.48
N ALA A 337 13.56 24.50 2.21
CA ALA A 337 13.30 23.59 1.10
C ALA A 337 14.25 22.39 1.10
N VAL A 338 15.54 22.59 1.43
CA VAL A 338 16.51 21.50 1.58
C VAL A 338 16.15 20.59 2.74
N ALA A 339 15.78 21.13 3.90
CA ALA A 339 15.38 20.33 5.05
C ALA A 339 14.10 19.52 4.76
N LEU A 340 13.13 20.11 4.08
CA LEU A 340 11.92 19.42 3.62
C LEU A 340 12.26 18.33 2.58
N PHE A 341 13.18 18.59 1.66
CA PHE A 341 13.63 17.59 0.69
C PHE A 341 14.29 16.40 1.36
N VAL A 342 15.14 16.61 2.35
CA VAL A 342 15.80 15.55 3.13
C VAL A 342 14.75 14.73 3.90
N LEU A 343 13.81 15.40 4.57
CA LEU A 343 12.72 14.74 5.31
C LEU A 343 11.89 13.86 4.38
N MET A 344 11.44 14.42 3.25
CA MET A 344 10.61 13.71 2.28
C MET A 344 11.35 12.55 1.61
N SER A 345 12.63 12.74 1.29
CA SER A 345 13.46 11.67 0.73
C SER A 345 13.62 10.50 1.71
N ALA A 346 13.79 10.77 3.01
CA ALA A 346 13.88 9.74 4.05
C ALA A 346 12.58 8.92 4.19
N MET A 347 11.41 9.48 3.83
CA MET A 347 10.16 8.71 3.79
C MET A 347 10.21 7.58 2.75
N GLY A 348 11.04 7.71 1.70
CA GLY A 348 11.27 6.68 0.69
C GLY A 348 11.88 5.40 1.24
N ILE A 349 12.62 5.46 2.35
CA ILE A 349 13.11 4.27 3.08
C ILE A 349 12.22 3.93 4.28
N THR A 350 11.61 4.90 4.92
CA THR A 350 10.85 4.70 6.16
C THR A 350 9.54 3.94 5.91
N LEU A 351 8.69 4.44 4.99
CA LEU A 351 7.36 3.88 4.77
C LEU A 351 7.37 2.46 4.18
N PRO A 352 8.14 2.14 3.11
CA PRO A 352 8.11 0.79 2.56
C PRO A 352 8.71 -0.25 3.50
N ASN A 353 9.77 0.08 4.25
CA ASN A 353 10.36 -0.85 5.20
C ASN A 353 9.44 -1.12 6.40
N THR A 354 8.72 -0.11 6.89
CA THR A 354 7.72 -0.29 7.94
C THR A 354 6.61 -1.23 7.50
N GLN A 355 6.08 -1.04 6.28
CA GLN A 355 5.05 -1.92 5.71
C GLN A 355 5.56 -3.35 5.50
N ALA A 356 6.78 -3.50 4.96
CA ALA A 356 7.40 -4.81 4.75
C ALA A 356 7.58 -5.56 6.07
N LEU A 357 8.16 -4.92 7.10
CA LEU A 357 8.38 -5.50 8.42
C LEU A 357 7.06 -5.90 9.11
N ALA A 358 6.02 -5.07 9.00
CA ALA A 358 4.69 -5.41 9.51
C ALA A 358 4.12 -6.65 8.80
N LEU A 359 4.15 -6.68 7.46
CA LEU A 359 3.59 -7.78 6.67
C LEU A 359 4.35 -9.10 6.85
N MET A 360 5.66 -9.07 7.09
CA MET A 360 6.46 -10.26 7.39
C MET A 360 6.00 -10.99 8.67
N ARG A 361 5.31 -10.28 9.59
CA ARG A 361 4.75 -10.85 10.83
C ARG A 361 3.39 -11.53 10.63
N THR A 362 2.74 -11.37 9.47
CA THR A 362 1.32 -11.76 9.25
C THR A 362 1.16 -12.71 8.07
N LYS A 363 1.77 -13.92 8.13
CA LYS A 363 1.77 -14.89 7.01
C LYS A 363 0.37 -15.35 6.57
N HIS A 364 -0.62 -15.37 7.46
CA HIS A 364 -1.95 -15.94 7.19
C HIS A 364 -3.06 -14.90 6.97
N ALA A 365 -2.79 -13.60 7.15
CA ALA A 365 -3.79 -12.53 7.07
C ALA A 365 -3.30 -11.29 6.30
N ALA A 366 -2.50 -11.49 5.26
CA ALA A 366 -1.82 -10.42 4.53
C ALA A 366 -2.79 -9.36 3.95
N GLY A 367 -3.99 -9.76 3.53
CA GLY A 367 -5.02 -8.83 3.04
C GLY A 367 -5.54 -7.89 4.13
N SER A 368 -5.96 -8.44 5.29
CA SER A 368 -6.42 -7.64 6.44
C SER A 368 -5.29 -6.80 7.02
N ALA A 369 -4.06 -7.33 7.04
CA ALA A 369 -2.88 -6.58 7.50
C ALA A 369 -2.59 -5.37 6.60
N SER A 370 -2.59 -5.55 5.28
CA SER A 370 -2.38 -4.47 4.31
C SER A 370 -3.48 -3.39 4.40
N ALA A 371 -4.74 -3.80 4.55
CA ALA A 371 -5.85 -2.87 4.75
C ALA A 371 -5.70 -2.08 6.05
N LEU A 372 -5.31 -2.75 7.14
CA LEU A 372 -5.10 -2.11 8.44
C LEU A 372 -3.93 -1.10 8.41
N LEU A 373 -2.81 -1.46 7.76
CA LEU A 373 -1.67 -0.56 7.57
C LEU A 373 -2.07 0.70 6.80
N GLY A 374 -2.80 0.55 5.69
CA GLY A 374 -3.27 1.68 4.89
C GLY A 374 -4.27 2.56 5.65
N THR A 375 -5.28 1.94 6.27
CA THR A 375 -6.30 2.66 7.06
C THR A 375 -5.70 3.40 8.24
N SER A 376 -4.80 2.75 9.01
CA SER A 376 -4.13 3.36 10.16
C SER A 376 -3.29 4.55 9.75
N SER A 377 -2.51 4.43 8.66
CA SER A 377 -1.70 5.53 8.14
C SER A 377 -2.56 6.73 7.74
N PHE A 378 -3.63 6.50 7.00
CA PHE A 378 -4.53 7.57 6.57
C PHE A 378 -5.27 8.21 7.75
N LEU A 379 -5.71 7.42 8.73
CA LEU A 379 -6.41 7.94 9.90
C LEU A 379 -5.49 8.81 10.78
N ILE A 380 -4.26 8.34 11.05
CA ILE A 380 -3.28 9.09 11.84
C ILE A 380 -2.84 10.35 11.08
N GLY A 381 -2.63 10.26 9.76
CA GLY A 381 -2.36 11.42 8.92
C GLY A 381 -3.51 12.43 8.89
N ALA A 382 -4.76 11.97 8.84
CA ALA A 382 -5.94 12.82 8.88
C ALA A 382 -6.03 13.62 10.20
N ILE A 383 -5.62 13.03 11.33
CA ILE A 383 -5.57 13.72 12.64
C ILE A 383 -4.44 14.77 12.64
N ALA A 384 -3.30 14.50 12.01
CA ALA A 384 -2.18 15.41 11.98
C ALA A 384 -2.45 16.70 11.17
N SER A 385 -3.27 16.60 10.12
CA SER A 385 -3.53 17.71 9.19
C SER A 385 -4.10 18.96 9.85
N PRO A 386 -5.20 18.94 10.62
CA PRO A 386 -5.74 20.16 11.22
C PRO A 386 -4.83 20.74 12.31
N LEU A 387 -3.98 19.92 12.94
CA LEU A 387 -3.08 20.39 13.99
C LEU A 387 -2.04 21.39 13.47
N VAL A 388 -1.66 21.33 12.20
CA VAL A 388 -0.71 22.27 11.62
C VAL A 388 -1.33 23.65 11.33
N GLY A 389 -2.66 23.73 11.24
CA GLY A 389 -3.38 25.01 11.00
C GLY A 389 -3.84 25.73 12.26
N VAL A 390 -3.71 25.12 13.44
CA VAL A 390 -4.27 25.66 14.71
C VAL A 390 -3.68 27.03 15.08
N ALA A 391 -2.41 27.29 14.77
CA ALA A 391 -1.73 28.55 15.10
C ALA A 391 -1.77 29.59 13.97
N GLY A 392 -2.63 29.41 12.96
CA GLY A 392 -2.77 30.36 11.84
C GLY A 392 -1.81 30.12 10.69
N GLU A 393 -1.74 31.10 9.79
CA GLU A 393 -0.99 31.03 8.52
C GLU A 393 0.36 31.76 8.60
N ASP A 394 0.62 32.49 9.70
CA ASP A 394 1.74 33.42 9.82
C ASP A 394 3.05 32.76 10.26
N THR A 395 3.02 31.48 10.60
CA THR A 395 4.21 30.79 11.13
C THR A 395 4.30 29.34 10.68
N ALA A 396 5.54 28.89 10.38
CA ALA A 396 5.85 27.50 10.05
C ALA A 396 6.03 26.59 11.30
N VAL A 397 6.00 27.18 12.51
CA VAL A 397 6.24 26.46 13.78
C VAL A 397 5.27 25.28 13.97
N PRO A 398 3.94 25.37 13.76
CA PRO A 398 3.02 24.25 13.95
C PRO A 398 3.36 23.07 13.05
N MET A 399 3.72 23.30 11.80
CA MET A 399 4.15 22.25 10.88
C MET A 399 5.37 21.51 11.44
N ALA A 400 6.40 22.25 11.84
CA ALA A 400 7.64 21.68 12.34
C ALA A 400 7.43 20.94 13.68
N VAL A 401 6.60 21.46 14.59
CA VAL A 401 6.24 20.81 15.85
C VAL A 401 5.51 19.50 15.60
N VAL A 402 4.50 19.47 14.73
CA VAL A 402 3.75 18.26 14.42
C VAL A 402 4.66 17.22 13.75
N GLN A 403 5.53 17.64 12.83
CA GLN A 403 6.52 16.75 12.21
C GLN A 403 7.47 16.14 13.23
N LEU A 404 8.02 16.96 14.12
CA LEU A 404 8.94 16.50 15.17
C LEU A 404 8.24 15.57 16.16
N ALA A 405 7.06 15.94 16.64
CA ALA A 405 6.26 15.11 17.57
C ALA A 405 5.93 13.76 16.93
N ALA A 406 5.48 13.74 15.68
CA ALA A 406 5.18 12.52 14.95
C ALA A 406 6.44 11.65 14.75
N ALA A 407 7.60 12.25 14.41
CA ALA A 407 8.86 11.54 14.28
C ALA A 407 9.32 10.92 15.61
N LEU A 408 9.19 11.64 16.73
CA LEU A 408 9.51 11.13 18.07
C LEU A 408 8.60 9.97 18.46
N VAL A 409 7.30 10.08 18.22
CA VAL A 409 6.35 8.98 18.52
C VAL A 409 6.62 7.77 17.63
N ALA A 410 6.91 7.98 16.33
CA ALA A 410 7.30 6.91 15.42
C ALA A 410 8.54 6.17 15.92
N LEU A 411 9.57 6.92 16.33
CA LEU A 411 10.80 6.35 16.89
C LEU A 411 10.53 5.62 18.21
N ALA A 412 9.71 6.19 19.10
CA ALA A 412 9.33 5.56 20.36
C ALA A 412 8.57 4.24 20.14
N CYS A 413 7.66 4.18 19.19
CA CYS A 413 6.96 2.93 18.81
C CYS A 413 7.95 1.90 18.24
N PHE A 414 8.85 2.32 17.37
CA PHE A 414 9.87 1.43 16.79
C PHE A 414 10.80 0.84 17.87
N VAL A 415 11.37 1.68 18.71
CA VAL A 415 12.29 1.26 19.78
C VAL A 415 11.55 0.47 20.87
N GLY A 416 10.40 0.96 21.33
CA GLY A 416 9.68 0.39 22.47
C GLY A 416 8.89 -0.87 22.15
N MET A 417 8.23 -0.93 21.01
CA MET A 417 7.35 -2.03 20.65
C MET A 417 8.01 -3.07 19.74
N CYS A 418 8.74 -2.65 18.70
CA CYS A 418 9.33 -3.56 17.72
C CYS A 418 10.62 -4.23 18.25
N ARG A 419 11.38 -3.57 19.15
CA ARG A 419 12.63 -4.07 19.77
C ARG A 419 13.60 -4.66 18.72
N PRO A 420 14.06 -3.87 17.74
CA PRO A 420 14.85 -4.36 16.60
C PRO A 420 16.14 -5.11 16.98
N TRP A 421 16.74 -4.77 18.14
CA TRP A 421 17.95 -5.43 18.65
C TRP A 421 17.74 -6.87 19.16
N LYS A 422 16.49 -7.33 19.34
CA LYS A 422 16.21 -8.71 19.74
C LYS A 422 16.06 -9.67 18.57
N SER A 423 15.92 -9.17 17.35
CA SER A 423 15.73 -9.97 16.14
C SER A 423 17.03 -10.42 15.48
N ASP A 424 18.15 -9.73 15.71
CA ASP A 424 19.44 -10.05 15.08
C ASP A 424 20.08 -11.36 15.59
N GLY A 425 19.60 -11.93 16.71
CA GLY A 425 20.11 -13.18 17.29
C GLY A 425 19.63 -14.48 16.60
N HIS A 426 18.60 -14.41 15.72
CA HIS A 426 18.02 -15.63 15.13
C HIS A 426 18.39 -15.85 13.66
N THR A 427 18.99 -14.89 12.98
CA THR A 427 19.39 -15.01 11.56
C THR A 427 20.87 -15.32 11.35
N ALA A 428 21.72 -15.16 12.36
CA ALA A 428 23.14 -15.47 12.27
C ALA A 428 23.48 -16.97 12.45
N GLY A 429 22.49 -17.81 12.80
CA GLY A 429 22.72 -19.23 13.14
C GLY A 429 22.29 -20.25 12.08
N LYS A 430 21.86 -19.83 10.86
CA LYS A 430 21.35 -20.77 9.85
C LYS A 430 21.92 -20.63 8.44
N SER A 431 23.11 -20.05 8.28
CA SER A 431 23.80 -20.03 6.98
C SER A 431 24.95 -21.03 6.86
N ASP A 432 25.27 -21.82 7.91
CA ASP A 432 26.29 -22.86 7.82
C ASP A 432 25.61 -24.23 7.69
N GLY A 433 25.41 -24.70 6.47
CA GLY A 433 24.92 -26.07 6.25
C GLY A 433 24.39 -26.40 4.85
N ILE A 434 24.81 -25.68 3.81
CA ILE A 434 24.67 -26.19 2.45
C ILE A 434 26.03 -26.06 1.76
N THR A 435 26.97 -26.96 2.14
CA THR A 435 28.14 -27.24 1.32
C THR A 435 27.70 -28.10 0.15
N ALA A 436 27.96 -27.60 -1.03
CA ALA A 436 27.83 -28.24 -2.29
C ALA A 436 28.55 -29.59 -2.30
N GLY A 437 27.81 -30.68 -2.40
CA GLY A 437 28.31 -31.96 -2.79
C GLY A 437 28.45 -32.02 -4.31
N THR A 438 29.58 -31.54 -4.82
CA THR A 438 30.01 -31.77 -6.19
C THR A 438 30.56 -33.17 -6.27
N THR A 439 29.81 -34.17 -6.75
CA THR A 439 30.36 -35.43 -7.21
C THR A 439 30.55 -35.34 -8.72
N ALA A 440 31.80 -35.16 -9.08
CA ALA A 440 32.29 -35.39 -10.43
C ALA A 440 32.09 -36.84 -10.84
N GLY A 441 31.51 -37.04 -12.01
CA GLY A 441 31.37 -38.31 -12.65
C GLY A 441 32.73 -38.92 -13.04
N LYS A 442 32.88 -40.19 -12.83
CA LYS A 442 33.89 -40.99 -13.55
C LYS A 442 33.18 -42.25 -14.08
N SER A 443 33.07 -42.32 -15.38
CA SER A 443 32.81 -43.51 -16.16
C SER A 443 33.93 -44.50 -15.94
N ASP A 444 33.63 -45.80 -15.79
CA ASP A 444 34.26 -46.89 -16.58
C ASP A 444 33.79 -48.25 -16.10
N GLY A 445 33.49 -49.14 -17.04
CA GLY A 445 33.86 -50.57 -16.97
C GLY A 445 32.71 -51.56 -16.71
N ILE A 446 32.22 -52.06 -17.82
CA ILE A 446 31.57 -53.36 -18.01
C ILE A 446 32.35 -54.48 -17.32
N THR A 447 31.72 -55.40 -16.60
CA THR A 447 31.84 -56.87 -16.83
C THR A 447 30.81 -57.67 -16.01
N ALA A 448 30.37 -58.75 -16.65
CA ALA A 448 29.42 -59.78 -16.22
C ALA A 448 29.99 -60.72 -15.16
N GLY A 449 29.13 -61.34 -14.36
CA GLY A 449 29.52 -62.44 -13.48
C GLY A 449 28.34 -62.96 -12.67
N THR A 450 27.79 -64.02 -13.18
CA THR A 450 26.86 -65.03 -12.61
C THR A 450 27.25 -65.58 -11.22
N THR A 451 26.23 -66.07 -10.55
CA THR A 451 26.05 -67.28 -9.75
C THR A 451 25.63 -67.15 -8.29
N ASP A 452 24.48 -67.70 -8.04
CA ASP A 452 24.05 -68.72 -7.03
C ASP A 452 24.36 -68.53 -5.53
N GLY A 453 23.25 -68.88 -4.80
CA GLY A 453 23.39 -69.53 -3.48
C GLY A 453 22.52 -68.93 -2.36
N ASN A 454 21.29 -69.29 -2.23
CA ASN A 454 20.65 -70.30 -1.35
C ASN A 454 20.97 -70.24 0.14
N THR A 455 19.91 -70.41 0.91
CA THR A 455 19.68 -70.87 2.30
C THR A 455 19.23 -69.76 3.26
N ALA A 456 17.98 -69.82 3.71
CA ALA A 456 17.30 -70.71 4.67
C ALA A 456 17.58 -70.38 6.15
N GLY A 457 16.51 -70.17 6.88
CA GLY A 457 16.47 -70.29 8.35
C GLY A 457 15.59 -69.22 9.02
N LYS A 458 14.30 -69.52 9.25
CA LYS A 458 13.69 -70.04 10.50
C LYS A 458 14.07 -69.21 11.72
N SER A 459 13.20 -68.72 12.60
CA SER A 459 11.99 -69.24 13.20
C SER A 459 11.54 -68.33 14.32
N ASP A 460 10.27 -68.31 14.60
CA ASP A 460 9.61 -68.32 15.90
C ASP A 460 9.78 -67.13 16.83
N GLY A 461 8.81 -66.60 17.45
CA GLY A 461 7.53 -67.10 17.88
C GLY A 461 6.90 -66.12 18.90
N LYS A 462 5.61 -66.25 18.93
CA LYS A 462 4.74 -66.28 20.11
C LYS A 462 4.51 -65.01 20.95
N THR A 463 3.25 -64.64 20.89
CA THR A 463 2.17 -64.71 21.90
C THR A 463 2.12 -63.55 22.86
N ASP A 464 1.04 -63.02 23.01
CA ASP A 464 -0.26 -63.18 23.70
C ASP A 464 -0.50 -61.87 24.44
N GLY A 465 -1.62 -61.27 24.50
CA GLY A 465 -2.91 -61.63 24.86
C GLY A 465 -3.66 -60.45 25.44
N ARG A 466 -4.89 -60.44 25.03
CA ARG A 466 -6.11 -60.21 25.83
C ARG A 466 -6.43 -58.87 26.47
N ARG A 467 -7.56 -58.41 25.96
CA ARG A 467 -8.87 -58.22 26.64
C ARG A 467 -9.00 -56.82 27.28
N ALA A 468 -9.98 -56.16 27.01
CA ALA A 468 -11.43 -56.22 26.89
C ALA A 468 -12.07 -55.21 27.80
N SER A 469 -13.07 -54.62 27.22
CA SER A 469 -14.39 -54.27 27.74
C SER A 469 -14.44 -52.99 28.59
N VAL A 470 -15.36 -52.13 28.42
CA VAL A 470 -16.80 -52.06 28.22
C VAL A 470 -17.35 -50.83 28.98
N GLU A 471 -18.29 -50.16 28.38
CA GLU A 471 -19.43 -49.39 28.98
C GLU A 471 -19.04 -48.16 29.85
N GLY A 472 -19.77 -47.12 29.81
CA GLY A 472 -21.09 -46.71 29.38
C GLY A 472 -21.35 -45.28 29.73
N ALA A 473 -22.15 -44.70 28.97
CA ALA A 473 -23.42 -44.04 29.19
C ALA A 473 -23.51 -42.86 30.17
N ASP A 474 -24.16 -41.84 29.62
CA ASP A 474 -25.11 -40.92 30.25
C ASP A 474 -24.58 -39.78 31.18
N SER A 475 -24.58 -38.58 30.70
CA SER A 475 -25.61 -37.53 30.95
C SER A 475 -25.22 -36.26 30.26
#